data_8fe63aa90127d83f786854ed68e6d372
#
_entry.id   8fe63aa90127d83f786854ed68e6d372
#
_cell.length_a   1.000
_cell.length_b   1.000
_cell.length_c   1.000
_cell.angle_alpha   90.00
_cell.angle_beta   90.00
_cell.angle_gamma   90.00
#
_symmetry.space_group_name_H-M   'P 1'
#
loop_
_entity.id
_entity.type
_entity.pdbx_description
1 polymer ?
#
loop_
_entity_poly.entity_id
_entity_poly.type
_entity_poly.pdbx_seq_one_letter_code
_entity_poly.pdbx_strand_id
1 'polypeptide(L)'
;YNGSARRYWDFIYAGKIQRLERQLHHYGSGINAIPLLAEYREHPDDFYLLRVGYGGTMGALTDIDQGGFASVAFHAFPDMLRSDPYSGDYGPNFFGHAFDTATYIVDHPEFGWLAFGGNVKSEGDKVSATPLDSFRRCVYIAPVGLWLTLDAGEFDSVELNSKTGAVRVGLTAATNFTPTAFLRVEQPANIQGVGSYRPVESFELVREAYAVPLHKDTTWIELAANR
;
A
#
# COMPACT_ATOMS: atom_id res chain seq x y z
N TYR A 1 6.26 8.73 -20.89
CA TYR A 1 5.14 8.04 -20.23
C TYR A 1 3.92 8.94 -20.31
N ASN A 2 2.86 8.46 -20.90
CA ASN A 2 1.64 9.21 -21.20
C ASN A 2 0.59 9.20 -20.08
N GLY A 3 1.03 9.21 -18.84
CA GLY A 3 0.16 9.21 -17.66
C GLY A 3 -0.50 7.87 -17.31
N SER A 4 -0.22 6.81 -18.07
CA SER A 4 -0.70 5.48 -17.76
C SER A 4 0.04 4.88 -16.57
N ALA A 5 -0.67 4.20 -15.67
CA ALA A 5 -0.07 3.40 -14.62
C ALA A 5 0.73 2.19 -15.15
N ARG A 6 0.49 1.81 -16.38
CA ARG A 6 1.21 0.73 -17.04
C ARG A 6 2.62 1.14 -17.36
N ARG A 7 3.54 0.22 -17.14
CA ARG A 7 4.94 0.38 -17.42
C ARG A 7 5.34 -0.43 -18.64
N TYR A 8 6.53 -0.13 -19.15
CA TYR A 8 7.08 -0.80 -20.31
C TYR A 8 7.05 -2.34 -20.21
N TRP A 9 7.32 -2.88 -19.04
CA TRP A 9 7.33 -4.32 -18.79
C TRP A 9 5.96 -4.99 -18.74
N ASP A 10 4.87 -4.23 -18.71
CA ASP A 10 3.53 -4.78 -18.86
C ASP A 10 3.22 -5.19 -20.32
N PHE A 11 4.08 -4.75 -21.24
CA PHE A 11 3.96 -5.04 -22.66
C PHE A 11 5.08 -5.95 -23.08
N ILE A 12 4.82 -7.22 -23.24
CA ILE A 12 5.80 -8.19 -23.72
C ILE A 12 5.42 -8.67 -25.11
N TYR A 13 6.43 -8.77 -25.96
CA TYR A 13 6.27 -9.53 -27.19
C TYR A 13 6.21 -11.00 -26.83
N ALA A 14 5.10 -11.63 -27.11
CA ALA A 14 5.01 -13.08 -27.06
C ALA A 14 5.86 -13.66 -28.18
N GLY A 15 7.15 -13.73 -27.95
CA GLY A 15 8.13 -14.34 -28.85
C GLY A 15 7.97 -15.85 -29.01
N LYS A 16 6.87 -16.42 -28.58
CA LYS A 16 6.56 -17.83 -28.80
C LYS A 16 5.95 -18.00 -30.18
N ILE A 17 6.80 -18.40 -31.05
CA ILE A 17 6.62 -19.29 -32.21
C ILE A 17 5.53 -18.92 -33.23
N GLN A 18 4.46 -18.19 -32.89
CA GLN A 18 3.41 -17.85 -33.81
C GLN A 18 2.66 -16.54 -33.54
N ARG A 19 3.03 -15.77 -32.53
CA ARG A 19 2.32 -14.53 -32.19
C ARG A 19 3.30 -13.38 -32.03
N LEU A 20 3.28 -12.47 -32.96
CA LEU A 20 3.97 -11.18 -32.92
C LEU A 20 3.14 -10.11 -32.21
N GLU A 21 2.11 -10.49 -31.49
CA GLU A 21 1.19 -9.59 -30.84
C GLU A 21 1.74 -9.15 -29.47
N ARG A 22 1.52 -7.91 -29.14
CA ARG A 22 1.79 -7.39 -27.80
C ARG A 22 0.75 -7.94 -26.84
N GLN A 23 1.22 -8.51 -25.76
CA GLN A 23 0.38 -8.96 -24.66
C GLN A 23 0.57 -8.06 -23.44
N LEU A 24 -0.50 -7.89 -22.68
CA LEU A 24 -0.44 -7.22 -21.39
C LEU A 24 -0.25 -8.25 -20.29
N HIS A 25 0.77 -8.04 -19.49
CA HIS A 25 1.00 -8.81 -18.28
C HIS A 25 0.44 -8.07 -17.09
N HIS A 26 -0.60 -8.60 -16.47
CA HIS A 26 -1.28 -7.98 -15.33
C HIS A 26 -0.38 -7.80 -14.12
N TYR A 27 0.58 -8.71 -13.97
CA TYR A 27 1.42 -8.79 -12.78
C TYR A 27 2.73 -8.01 -12.91
N GLY A 28 3.16 -7.70 -14.12
CA GLY A 28 4.51 -7.20 -14.36
C GLY A 28 4.82 -5.91 -13.62
N SER A 29 3.95 -4.91 -13.73
CA SER A 29 4.14 -3.64 -13.05
C SER A 29 3.98 -3.75 -11.54
N GLY A 30 3.04 -4.56 -11.06
CA GLY A 30 2.82 -4.78 -9.64
C GLY A 30 4.03 -5.46 -8.97
N ILE A 31 4.56 -6.53 -9.57
CA ILE A 31 5.75 -7.21 -9.04
C ILE A 31 6.97 -6.28 -9.04
N ASN A 32 7.16 -5.50 -10.10
CA ASN A 32 8.27 -4.55 -10.17
C ASN A 32 8.10 -3.35 -9.22
N ALA A 33 6.88 -3.07 -8.76
CA ALA A 33 6.63 -2.05 -7.75
C ALA A 33 7.17 -2.44 -6.37
N ILE A 34 7.23 -3.73 -6.05
CA ILE A 34 7.70 -4.22 -4.74
C ILE A 34 9.07 -3.64 -4.35
N PRO A 35 10.14 -3.83 -5.13
CA PRO A 35 11.44 -3.26 -4.79
C PRO A 35 11.46 -1.73 -4.84
N LEU A 36 10.69 -1.10 -5.73
CA LEU A 36 10.64 0.36 -5.81
C LEU A 36 10.00 0.98 -4.56
N LEU A 37 8.92 0.42 -4.07
CA LEU A 37 8.25 0.89 -2.86
C LEU A 37 9.03 0.51 -1.59
N ALA A 38 9.76 -0.61 -1.60
CA ALA A 38 10.70 -0.92 -0.54
C ALA A 38 11.82 0.13 -0.46
N GLU A 39 12.43 0.46 -1.60
CA GLU A 39 13.46 1.50 -1.69
C GLU A 39 12.92 2.88 -1.29
N TYR A 40 11.69 3.22 -1.70
CA TYR A 40 11.06 4.46 -1.26
C TYR A 40 10.94 4.54 0.27
N ARG A 41 10.62 3.44 0.95
CA ARG A 41 10.53 3.45 2.42
C ARG A 41 11.88 3.69 3.11
N GLU A 42 12.99 3.38 2.46
CA GLU A 42 14.35 3.72 2.92
C GLU A 42 14.74 5.16 2.56
N HIS A 43 14.18 5.71 1.48
CA HIS A 43 14.45 7.04 0.94
C HIS A 43 13.14 7.83 0.74
N PRO A 44 12.46 8.26 1.84
CA PRO A 44 11.10 8.81 1.78
C PRO A 44 10.99 10.20 1.12
N ASP A 45 12.09 10.83 0.80
CA ASP A 45 12.20 12.07 0.04
C ASP A 45 12.25 11.85 -1.48
N ASP A 46 12.44 10.61 -1.95
CA ASP A 46 12.40 10.29 -3.37
C ASP A 46 10.98 10.04 -3.88
N PHE A 47 10.23 11.12 -4.09
CA PHE A 47 8.86 11.07 -4.61
C PHE A 47 8.75 10.45 -6.01
N TYR A 48 9.86 10.37 -6.77
CA TYR A 48 9.85 9.68 -8.04
C TYR A 48 9.68 8.18 -7.87
N LEU A 49 10.38 7.58 -6.90
CA LEU A 49 10.22 6.16 -6.56
C LEU A 49 8.79 5.86 -6.12
N LEU A 50 8.22 6.70 -5.23
CA LEU A 50 6.84 6.55 -4.79
C LEU A 50 5.87 6.58 -5.98
N ARG A 51 5.98 7.59 -6.83
CA ARG A 51 5.08 7.76 -7.97
C ARG A 51 5.17 6.60 -8.95
N VAL A 52 6.38 6.13 -9.24
CA VAL A 52 6.61 5.01 -10.16
C VAL A 52 6.13 3.69 -9.54
N GLY A 53 6.50 3.44 -8.29
CA GLY A 53 6.10 2.22 -7.57
C GLY A 53 4.59 2.14 -7.38
N TYR A 54 3.99 3.19 -6.83
CA TYR A 54 2.54 3.23 -6.63
C TYR A 54 1.75 3.11 -7.95
N GLY A 55 2.20 3.82 -9.01
CA GLY A 55 1.63 3.65 -10.33
C GLY A 55 1.74 2.22 -10.88
N GLY A 56 2.81 1.50 -10.51
CA GLY A 56 2.99 0.08 -10.82
C GLY A 56 1.97 -0.82 -10.12
N THR A 57 1.66 -0.57 -8.84
CA THR A 57 0.66 -1.36 -8.11
C THR A 57 -0.73 -1.25 -8.72
N MET A 58 -1.04 -0.12 -9.36
CA MET A 58 -2.32 0.13 -10.01
C MET A 58 -2.45 -0.56 -11.38
N GLY A 59 -1.37 -1.09 -11.93
CA GLY A 59 -1.35 -1.71 -13.26
C GLY A 59 -2.37 -2.84 -13.41
N ALA A 60 -2.43 -3.73 -12.45
CA ALA A 60 -3.36 -4.87 -12.45
C ALA A 60 -4.84 -4.46 -12.50
N LEU A 61 -5.20 -3.34 -11.88
CA LEU A 61 -6.58 -2.85 -11.84
C LEU A 61 -7.08 -2.40 -13.21
N THR A 62 -6.17 -2.11 -14.15
CA THR A 62 -6.56 -1.69 -15.52
C THR A 62 -7.10 -2.84 -16.36
N ASP A 63 -6.98 -4.07 -15.89
CA ASP A 63 -7.49 -5.27 -16.57
C ASP A 63 -8.83 -5.76 -16.02
N ILE A 64 -9.41 -5.00 -15.09
CA ILE A 64 -10.79 -5.21 -14.63
C ILE A 64 -11.72 -4.60 -15.67
N ASP A 65 -12.67 -5.42 -16.16
CA ASP A 65 -13.65 -4.99 -17.16
C ASP A 65 -14.75 -4.08 -16.55
N GLN A 66 -15.64 -3.59 -17.40
CA GLN A 66 -16.75 -2.71 -16.96
C GLN A 66 -17.76 -3.41 -16.06
N GLY A 67 -17.82 -4.74 -16.08
CA GLY A 67 -18.62 -5.54 -15.17
C GLY A 67 -17.96 -5.79 -13.82
N GLY A 68 -16.73 -5.33 -13.61
CA GLY A 68 -15.95 -5.54 -12.39
C GLY A 68 -15.22 -6.88 -12.34
N PHE A 69 -15.14 -7.60 -13.45
CA PHE A 69 -14.46 -8.89 -13.53
C PHE A 69 -13.01 -8.72 -13.94
N ALA A 70 -12.11 -9.32 -13.17
CA ALA A 70 -10.70 -9.41 -13.51
C ALA A 70 -10.46 -10.51 -14.55
N SER A 71 -9.49 -10.30 -15.43
CA SER A 71 -9.02 -11.34 -16.34
C SER A 71 -8.47 -12.53 -15.53
N VAL A 72 -8.79 -13.74 -15.99
CA VAL A 72 -8.34 -14.98 -15.36
C VAL A 72 -6.99 -15.47 -15.88
N ALA A 73 -6.44 -14.83 -16.91
CA ALA A 73 -5.16 -15.17 -17.49
C ALA A 73 -4.08 -14.13 -17.15
N PHE A 74 -2.82 -14.54 -17.22
CA PHE A 74 -1.66 -13.66 -17.06
C PHE A 74 -1.60 -12.57 -18.13
N HIS A 75 -2.11 -12.86 -19.29
CA HIS A 75 -2.02 -12.02 -20.45
C HIS A 75 -3.41 -11.62 -20.94
N ALA A 76 -3.51 -10.42 -21.44
CA ALA A 76 -4.67 -9.93 -22.16
C ALA A 76 -4.24 -9.33 -23.49
N PHE A 77 -5.07 -9.47 -24.51
CA PHE A 77 -4.87 -8.82 -25.79
C PHE A 77 -5.40 -7.39 -25.73
N PRO A 78 -4.54 -6.36 -25.89
CA PRO A 78 -4.97 -4.97 -25.76
C PRO A 78 -6.10 -4.60 -26.72
N ASP A 79 -6.05 -5.12 -27.94
CA ASP A 79 -7.01 -4.78 -29.00
C ASP A 79 -8.38 -5.46 -28.82
N MET A 80 -8.42 -6.56 -28.11
CA MET A 80 -9.62 -7.35 -27.94
C MET A 80 -10.13 -7.39 -26.50
N LEU A 81 -9.37 -6.86 -25.55
CA LEU A 81 -9.65 -6.95 -24.11
C LEU A 81 -10.00 -8.38 -23.66
N ARG A 82 -9.36 -9.36 -24.26
CA ARG A 82 -9.55 -10.78 -23.98
C ARG A 82 -8.33 -11.36 -23.31
N SER A 83 -8.59 -12.31 -22.42
CA SER A 83 -7.55 -13.17 -21.88
C SER A 83 -6.99 -14.09 -22.96
N ASP A 84 -5.69 -14.38 -22.89
CA ASP A 84 -5.09 -15.39 -23.73
C ASP A 84 -5.42 -16.79 -23.22
N PRO A 85 -6.30 -17.56 -23.91
CA PRO A 85 -6.67 -18.90 -23.47
C PRO A 85 -5.56 -19.93 -23.68
N TYR A 86 -4.47 -19.56 -24.37
CA TYR A 86 -3.40 -20.47 -24.74
C TYR A 86 -2.12 -20.29 -23.93
N SER A 87 -2.04 -19.29 -23.07
CA SER A 87 -0.82 -19.02 -22.32
C SER A 87 -0.50 -20.10 -21.27
N GLY A 88 -1.49 -20.82 -20.82
CA GLY A 88 -1.37 -21.79 -19.73
C GLY A 88 -1.19 -21.17 -18.34
N ASP A 89 -1.06 -19.86 -18.29
CA ASP A 89 -0.92 -19.10 -17.06
C ASP A 89 -2.27 -18.51 -16.69
N TYR A 90 -2.95 -19.12 -15.74
CA TYR A 90 -4.28 -18.74 -15.34
C TYR A 90 -4.33 -18.10 -13.96
N GLY A 91 -5.26 -17.21 -13.82
CA GLY A 91 -5.56 -16.49 -12.59
C GLY A 91 -5.31 -15.00 -12.71
N PRO A 92 -6.10 -14.19 -12.00
CA PRO A 92 -5.89 -12.76 -11.90
C PRO A 92 -4.64 -12.52 -11.08
N ASN A 93 -3.50 -12.33 -11.70
CA ASN A 93 -2.26 -12.18 -10.97
C ASN A 93 -2.14 -10.78 -10.37
N PHE A 94 -2.78 -10.58 -9.22
CA PHE A 94 -2.75 -9.37 -8.44
C PHE A 94 -1.72 -9.41 -7.31
N PHE A 95 -0.78 -10.37 -7.32
CA PHE A 95 0.16 -10.55 -6.22
C PHE A 95 0.91 -9.25 -5.87
N GLY A 96 1.52 -8.61 -6.85
CA GLY A 96 2.24 -7.36 -6.60
C GLY A 96 1.32 -6.25 -6.12
N HIS A 97 0.09 -6.14 -6.67
CA HIS A 97 -0.90 -5.20 -6.18
C HIS A 97 -1.28 -5.50 -4.73
N ALA A 98 -1.65 -6.73 -4.42
CA ALA A 98 -2.06 -7.12 -3.08
C ALA A 98 -0.94 -6.97 -2.04
N PHE A 99 0.31 -7.28 -2.44
CA PHE A 99 1.47 -7.16 -1.57
C PHE A 99 1.81 -5.71 -1.23
N ASP A 100 1.72 -4.80 -2.21
CA ASP A 100 2.10 -3.40 -2.07
C ASP A 100 0.92 -2.47 -1.81
N THR A 101 -0.29 -3.01 -1.69
CA THR A 101 -1.48 -2.21 -1.41
C THR A 101 -1.37 -1.59 -0.02
N ALA A 102 -1.08 -0.30 0.02
CA ALA A 102 -0.84 0.47 1.22
C ALA A 102 -1.37 1.90 1.07
N THR A 103 -1.43 2.61 2.20
CA THR A 103 -1.62 4.06 2.23
C THR A 103 -0.28 4.71 2.55
N TYR A 104 0.19 5.57 1.66
CA TYR A 104 1.42 6.35 1.85
C TYR A 104 1.04 7.80 2.18
N ILE A 105 1.38 8.25 3.39
CA ILE A 105 1.14 9.61 3.88
C ILE A 105 2.44 10.38 3.74
N VAL A 106 2.43 11.44 2.94
CA VAL A 106 3.64 12.20 2.61
C VAL A 106 3.40 13.71 2.76
N ASP A 107 4.45 14.43 3.13
CA ASP A 107 4.50 15.89 3.08
C ASP A 107 5.31 16.30 1.85
N HIS A 108 4.61 16.63 0.77
CA HIS A 108 5.26 16.97 -0.49
C HIS A 108 5.61 18.45 -0.51
N PRO A 109 6.86 18.82 -0.87
CA PRO A 109 7.35 20.21 -0.78
C PRO A 109 6.55 21.22 -1.63
N GLU A 110 5.90 20.76 -2.71
CA GLU A 110 5.12 21.59 -3.62
C GLU A 110 3.62 21.51 -3.34
N PHE A 111 3.11 20.32 -2.98
CA PHE A 111 1.67 20.07 -2.87
C PHE A 111 1.19 19.92 -1.43
N GLY A 112 2.08 19.96 -0.45
CA GLY A 112 1.76 19.73 0.96
C GLY A 112 1.35 18.29 1.23
N TRP A 113 0.44 18.07 2.17
CA TRP A 113 0.03 16.74 2.60
C TRP A 113 -0.75 16.00 1.54
N LEU A 114 -0.26 14.81 1.20
CA LEU A 114 -0.87 13.89 0.25
C LEU A 114 -1.02 12.50 0.88
N ALA A 115 -2.05 11.76 0.45
CA ALA A 115 -2.20 10.34 0.76
C ALA A 115 -2.41 9.54 -0.52
N PHE A 116 -1.44 8.71 -0.86
CA PHE A 116 -1.58 7.73 -1.95
C PHE A 116 -2.30 6.51 -1.38
N GLY A 117 -3.44 6.15 -1.94
CA GLY A 117 -4.29 5.07 -1.42
C GLY A 117 -5.12 5.45 -0.19
N GLY A 118 -5.30 6.73 0.06
CA GLY A 118 -6.09 7.27 1.15
C GLY A 118 -6.59 8.68 0.88
N ASN A 119 -7.39 9.18 1.80
CA ASN A 119 -7.78 10.59 1.88
C ASN A 119 -7.02 11.24 3.04
N VAL A 120 -6.52 12.45 2.85
CA VAL A 120 -5.81 13.20 3.88
C VAL A 120 -6.50 14.52 4.18
N LYS A 121 -6.48 14.90 5.46
CA LYS A 121 -6.88 16.23 5.95
C LYS A 121 -5.78 16.75 6.85
N SER A 122 -5.50 18.05 6.76
CA SER A 122 -4.52 18.73 7.60
C SER A 122 -5.18 19.96 8.24
N GLU A 123 -5.10 20.05 9.56
CA GLU A 123 -5.62 21.16 10.36
C GLU A 123 -4.58 21.57 11.39
N GLY A 124 -3.89 22.67 11.15
CA GLY A 124 -2.75 23.08 11.98
C GLY A 124 -1.65 22.02 11.99
N ASP A 125 -1.24 21.58 13.17
CA ASP A 125 -0.21 20.55 13.34
C ASP A 125 -0.78 19.11 13.24
N LYS A 126 -2.09 18.96 13.11
CA LYS A 126 -2.74 17.66 13.01
C LYS A 126 -2.96 17.28 11.55
N VAL A 127 -2.44 16.12 11.17
CA VAL A 127 -2.66 15.46 9.88
C VAL A 127 -3.40 14.16 10.13
N SER A 128 -4.51 13.94 9.45
CA SER A 128 -5.26 12.69 9.54
C SER A 128 -5.45 12.08 8.16
N ALA A 129 -5.24 10.78 8.04
CA ALA A 129 -5.44 10.05 6.81
C ALA A 129 -6.35 8.83 7.06
N THR A 130 -7.24 8.60 6.09
CA THR A 130 -8.15 7.45 6.07
C THR A 130 -7.82 6.63 4.84
N PRO A 131 -7.45 5.34 4.96
CA PRO A 131 -7.28 4.45 3.82
C PRO A 131 -8.53 4.39 2.94
N LEU A 132 -8.37 4.18 1.63
CA LEU A 132 -9.50 4.15 0.69
C LEU A 132 -10.40 2.93 0.84
N ASP A 133 -9.85 1.85 1.37
CA ASP A 133 -10.57 0.58 1.51
C ASP A 133 -9.98 -0.28 2.64
N SER A 134 -10.72 -1.29 3.04
CA SER A 134 -10.39 -2.24 4.12
C SER A 134 -9.25 -3.21 3.78
N PHE A 135 -8.85 -3.30 2.53
CA PHE A 135 -7.75 -4.16 2.09
C PHE A 135 -6.39 -3.50 2.30
N ARG A 136 -6.34 -2.18 2.53
CA ARG A 136 -5.11 -1.44 2.83
C ARG A 136 -4.71 -1.64 4.28
N ARG A 137 -4.13 -2.79 4.55
CA ARG A 137 -3.62 -3.17 5.88
C ARG A 137 -2.18 -2.77 6.11
N CYS A 138 -1.66 -1.89 5.27
CA CYS A 138 -0.35 -1.28 5.41
C CYS A 138 -0.47 0.23 5.30
N VAL A 139 0.23 0.95 6.18
CA VAL A 139 0.31 2.41 6.16
C VAL A 139 1.76 2.84 6.34
N TYR A 140 2.24 3.71 5.47
CA TYR A 140 3.54 4.35 5.59
C TYR A 140 3.38 5.84 5.86
N ILE A 141 4.01 6.31 6.94
CA ILE A 141 4.02 7.72 7.35
C ILE A 141 5.43 8.26 7.08
N ALA A 142 5.63 8.80 5.87
CA ALA A 142 6.94 9.18 5.36
C ALA A 142 7.71 10.16 6.25
N PRO A 143 7.11 11.25 6.81
CA PRO A 143 7.85 12.21 7.61
C PRO A 143 8.49 11.65 8.88
N VAL A 144 8.03 10.51 9.35
CA VAL A 144 8.57 9.83 10.53
C VAL A 144 9.13 8.43 10.19
N GLY A 145 9.16 8.05 8.92
CA GLY A 145 9.67 6.77 8.45
C GLY A 145 8.97 5.56 9.06
N LEU A 146 7.68 5.68 9.38
CA LEU A 146 6.95 4.66 10.12
C LEU A 146 6.11 3.79 9.19
N TRP A 147 6.39 2.48 9.19
CA TRP A 147 5.62 1.47 8.47
C TRP A 147 4.79 0.65 9.44
N LEU A 148 3.49 0.65 9.23
CA LEU A 148 2.49 -0.06 10.02
C LEU A 148 1.85 -1.17 9.20
N THR A 149 1.72 -2.36 9.76
CA THR A 149 1.08 -3.49 9.10
C THR A 149 0.10 -4.17 10.05
N LEU A 150 -1.08 -4.52 9.54
CA LEU A 150 -2.10 -5.33 10.22
C LEU A 150 -2.25 -6.68 9.53
N ASP A 151 -2.37 -7.74 10.30
CA ASP A 151 -2.75 -9.06 9.80
C ASP A 151 -4.27 -9.18 9.61
N ALA A 152 -5.05 -8.50 10.45
CA ALA A 152 -6.50 -8.55 10.49
C ALA A 152 -7.08 -7.19 10.90
N GLY A 153 -8.39 -7.01 10.71
CA GLY A 153 -9.03 -5.72 10.97
C GLY A 153 -8.72 -4.69 9.87
N GLU A 154 -8.99 -3.43 10.19
CA GLU A 154 -8.88 -2.31 9.27
C GLU A 154 -8.28 -1.10 9.98
N PHE A 155 -7.51 -0.28 9.23
CA PHE A 155 -7.19 1.07 9.66
C PHE A 155 -8.39 1.99 9.39
N ASP A 156 -9.03 2.44 10.45
CA ASP A 156 -10.09 3.44 10.37
C ASP A 156 -9.51 4.83 10.07
N SER A 157 -8.47 5.22 10.81
CA SER A 157 -7.77 6.47 10.64
C SER A 157 -6.35 6.40 11.19
N VAL A 158 -5.46 7.18 10.59
CA VAL A 158 -4.10 7.39 11.07
C VAL A 158 -3.88 8.89 11.24
N GLU A 159 -3.49 9.30 12.44
CA GLU A 159 -3.25 10.69 12.78
C GLU A 159 -1.77 10.91 13.11
N LEU A 160 -1.21 11.99 12.58
CA LEU A 160 0.15 12.46 12.85
C LEU A 160 0.08 13.87 13.39
N ASN A 161 0.78 14.13 14.49
CA ASN A 161 1.13 15.50 14.85
C ASN A 161 2.45 15.86 14.16
N SER A 162 2.39 16.71 13.15
CA SER A 162 3.55 17.06 12.31
C SER A 162 4.66 17.79 13.06
N LYS A 163 4.33 18.43 14.19
CA LYS A 163 5.31 19.16 15.01
C LYS A 163 6.02 18.27 16.03
N THR A 164 5.29 17.34 16.64
CA THR A 164 5.85 16.48 17.72
C THR A 164 6.26 15.10 17.21
N GLY A 165 5.76 14.68 16.04
CA GLY A 165 5.93 13.33 15.51
C GLY A 165 5.03 12.29 16.19
N ALA A 166 4.16 12.67 17.13
CA ALA A 166 3.25 11.72 17.76
C ALA A 166 2.26 11.15 16.75
N VAL A 167 2.08 9.84 16.77
CA VAL A 167 1.19 9.12 15.86
C VAL A 167 0.07 8.47 16.66
N ARG A 168 -1.14 8.50 16.13
CA ARG A 168 -2.30 7.83 16.69
C ARG A 168 -2.98 7.01 15.61
N VAL A 169 -3.30 5.77 15.93
CA VAL A 169 -3.85 4.80 14.98
C VAL A 169 -5.20 4.32 15.48
N GLY A 170 -6.23 4.49 14.66
CA GLY A 170 -7.57 3.96 14.89
C GLY A 170 -7.75 2.65 14.13
N LEU A 171 -8.12 1.58 14.85
CA LEU A 171 -8.35 0.26 14.31
C LEU A 171 -9.79 -0.19 14.54
N THR A 172 -10.39 -0.84 13.57
CA THR A 172 -11.71 -1.46 13.67
C THR A 172 -11.68 -2.93 13.30
N ALA A 173 -12.63 -3.70 13.82
CA ALA A 173 -12.81 -5.08 13.43
C ALA A 173 -13.51 -5.15 12.07
N ALA A 174 -12.91 -5.81 11.09
CA ALA A 174 -13.53 -6.05 9.78
C ALA A 174 -14.79 -6.91 9.89
N THR A 175 -14.84 -7.79 10.88
CA THR A 175 -15.99 -8.69 11.15
C THR A 175 -16.12 -8.96 12.64
N ASN A 176 -17.28 -9.46 13.06
CA ASN A 176 -17.51 -9.90 14.45
C ASN A 176 -16.64 -11.11 14.87
N PHE A 177 -15.90 -11.69 13.95
CA PHE A 177 -15.03 -12.85 14.18
C PHE A 177 -13.55 -12.46 14.32
N THR A 178 -13.21 -11.17 14.30
CA THR A 178 -11.84 -10.68 14.43
C THR A 178 -11.68 -9.95 15.77
N PRO A 179 -11.51 -10.65 16.88
CA PRO A 179 -11.43 -10.01 18.20
C PRO A 179 -10.08 -9.37 18.50
N THR A 180 -9.07 -9.70 17.70
CA THR A 180 -7.69 -9.22 17.90
C THR A 180 -7.03 -8.99 16.55
N ALA A 181 -6.28 -7.91 16.41
CA ALA A 181 -5.35 -7.68 15.32
C ALA A 181 -3.91 -7.65 15.82
N PHE A 182 -2.98 -8.07 14.98
CA PHE A 182 -1.55 -7.95 15.27
C PHE A 182 -1.00 -6.76 14.48
N LEU A 183 -0.67 -5.70 15.23
CA LEU A 183 -0.07 -4.48 14.69
C LEU A 183 1.45 -4.60 14.74
N ARG A 184 2.09 -4.63 13.58
CA ARG A 184 3.54 -4.50 13.46
C ARG A 184 3.90 -3.04 13.23
N VAL A 185 4.94 -2.58 13.92
CA VAL A 185 5.44 -1.20 13.89
C VAL A 185 6.91 -1.27 13.50
N GLU A 186 7.24 -0.79 12.32
CA GLU A 186 8.59 -0.86 11.74
C GLU A 186 9.04 0.53 11.27
N GLN A 187 10.33 0.78 11.27
CA GLN A 187 10.93 2.01 10.77
C GLN A 187 12.04 1.67 9.76
N PRO A 188 11.67 1.47 8.48
CA PRO A 188 12.64 1.18 7.43
C PRO A 188 13.68 2.29 7.28
N ALA A 189 13.24 3.56 7.25
CA ALA A 189 14.13 4.70 7.13
C ALA A 189 14.65 5.17 8.49
N ASN A 190 15.95 5.40 8.56
CA ASN A 190 16.58 6.04 9.72
C ASN A 190 16.53 7.57 9.53
N ILE A 191 15.42 8.18 9.91
CA ILE A 191 15.24 9.63 9.81
C ILE A 191 15.91 10.29 11.01
N GLN A 192 16.81 11.22 10.76
CA GLN A 192 17.55 11.92 11.80
C GLN A 192 16.62 12.64 12.80
N GLY A 193 16.82 12.40 14.09
CA GLY A 193 16.04 13.01 15.17
C GLY A 193 14.72 12.32 15.46
N VAL A 194 14.37 11.25 14.74
CA VAL A 194 13.21 10.40 15.02
C VAL A 194 13.68 9.16 15.79
N GLY A 195 13.09 8.91 16.94
CA GLY A 195 13.36 7.71 17.76
C GLY A 195 12.50 6.53 17.32
N SER A 196 12.74 5.37 17.96
CA SER A 196 11.94 4.16 17.68
C SER A 196 10.52 4.29 18.21
N TYR A 197 9.53 4.05 17.36
CA TYR A 197 8.13 4.09 17.74
C TYR A 197 7.68 2.83 18.46
N ARG A 198 6.91 3.04 19.53
CA ARG A 198 6.23 1.97 20.27
C ARG A 198 4.87 2.45 20.76
N PRO A 199 3.91 1.55 20.97
CA PRO A 199 2.68 1.89 21.68
C PRO A 199 2.98 2.46 23.06
N VAL A 200 2.25 3.51 23.42
CA VAL A 200 2.31 4.10 24.77
C VAL A 200 1.70 3.16 25.80
N GLU A 201 0.63 2.50 25.40
CA GLU A 201 -0.01 1.46 26.21
C GLU A 201 0.75 0.14 26.08
N SER A 202 0.62 -0.71 27.10
CA SER A 202 1.24 -2.03 27.11
C SER A 202 0.36 -3.04 26.37
N PHE A 203 0.88 -3.60 25.28
CA PHE A 203 0.28 -4.72 24.57
C PHE A 203 1.20 -5.95 24.64
N GLU A 204 0.61 -7.13 24.57
CA GLU A 204 1.38 -8.36 24.40
C GLU A 204 2.11 -8.34 23.06
N LEU A 205 3.42 -8.64 23.08
CA LEU A 205 4.24 -8.74 21.88
C LEU A 205 4.31 -10.21 21.43
N VAL A 206 3.74 -10.48 20.27
CA VAL A 206 3.72 -11.81 19.65
C VAL A 206 4.39 -11.74 18.29
N ARG A 207 5.50 -12.44 18.10
CA ARG A 207 6.25 -12.47 16.83
C ARG A 207 6.49 -11.07 16.24
N GLU A 208 6.99 -10.16 17.08
CA GLU A 208 7.30 -8.76 16.71
C GLU A 208 6.07 -7.91 16.32
N ALA A 209 4.88 -8.34 16.65
CA ALA A 209 3.65 -7.57 16.49
C ALA A 209 2.90 -7.43 17.81
N TYR A 210 2.23 -6.32 17.99
CA TYR A 210 1.43 -6.04 19.18
C TYR A 210 0.02 -6.63 19.03
N ALA A 211 -0.39 -7.48 19.95
CA ALA A 211 -1.74 -8.04 19.98
C ALA A 211 -2.72 -6.99 20.50
N VAL A 212 -3.50 -6.42 19.60
CA VAL A 212 -4.46 -5.36 19.90
C VAL A 212 -5.86 -5.92 19.94
N PRO A 213 -6.56 -5.87 21.10
CA PRO A 213 -7.97 -6.23 21.16
C PRO A 213 -8.81 -5.26 20.31
N LEU A 214 -9.65 -5.78 19.42
CA LEU A 214 -10.55 -5.00 18.59
C LEU A 214 -11.96 -5.00 19.19
N HIS A 215 -12.60 -3.85 19.12
CA HIS A 215 -13.98 -3.64 19.57
C HIS A 215 -14.86 -3.24 18.37
N LYS A 216 -16.17 -3.12 18.61
CA LYS A 216 -17.11 -2.61 17.60
C LYS A 216 -16.83 -1.17 17.21
N ASP A 217 -16.40 -0.39 18.19
CA ASP A 217 -15.98 1.00 18.00
C ASP A 217 -14.49 1.04 17.70
N THR A 218 -14.01 2.15 17.15
CA THR A 218 -12.60 2.35 16.84
C THR A 218 -11.73 2.21 18.08
N THR A 219 -10.80 1.27 18.06
CA THR A 219 -9.75 1.12 19.06
C THR A 219 -8.61 2.04 18.72
N TRP A 220 -8.30 3.00 19.57
CA TRP A 220 -7.22 3.95 19.38
C TRP A 220 -5.94 3.51 20.08
N ILE A 221 -4.83 3.61 19.37
CA ILE A 221 -3.48 3.30 19.86
C ILE A 221 -2.62 4.52 19.63
N GLU A 222 -1.97 4.98 20.68
CA GLU A 222 -0.96 6.04 20.60
C GLU A 222 0.43 5.42 20.45
N LEU A 223 1.17 5.89 19.46
CA LEU A 223 2.54 5.52 19.19
C LEU A 223 3.44 6.73 19.48
N ALA A 224 4.43 6.54 20.30
CA ALA A 224 5.42 7.56 20.62
C ALA A 224 6.83 7.09 20.26
N ALA A 225 7.63 8.02 19.77
CA ALA A 225 9.05 7.79 19.57
C ALA A 225 9.78 7.84 20.92
N ASN A 226 10.47 6.79 21.25
CA ASN A 226 11.43 6.80 22.35
C ASN A 226 12.68 7.55 21.87
N ARG A 227 12.95 8.68 22.50
CA ARG A 227 14.17 9.46 22.27
C ARG A 227 15.39 8.81 22.88
#